data_8a46048cc7235945753483605d4eb934
#
_entry.id   8a46048cc7235945753483605d4eb934
#
_cell.length_a   1.000
_cell.length_b   1.000
_cell.length_c   1.000
_cell.angle_alpha   90.00
_cell.angle_beta   90.00
_cell.angle_gamma   90.00
#
_symmetry.space_group_name_H-M   'P 1'
#
loop_
_entity.id
_entity.type
_entity.pdbx_description
1 polymer ?
#
loop_
_entity_poly.entity_id
_entity_poly.type
_entity_poly.pdbx_seq_one_letter_code
_entity_poly.pdbx_strand_id
1 'polypeptide(L)'
;MALAGGLLLAGAFPRWSYAALGWLAPAVVAASAIGASPGMAFRLGYAAGLAQCLAAFSWLLLIPFPAGAVAGWLALSLYLALYPAAWVWMARVSMPEPLADGDRGADAPLGGGACSSWGWAASSRWAAQCAFYWVALEMVRARLLTGFPWNPLGGSQFEMLSLIQVAAWTGVYGISFLMVWFSMALLRVAAGWTRDARSWRSVVAVLYPPVLVVVAVSAGGFYRIMGFPAGTRPLSMALVQPSLAQSLIWDAKESTNRFHGLLELSRQALAEPADVLVWPEAAVPTVLGYAGGLTLP
;
A
#
# COMPACT_ATOMS: atom_id res chain seq x y z
N MET A 1 -9.93 -11.54 14.30
CA MET A 1 -10.06 -10.29 13.52
C MET A 1 -8.70 -9.76 13.06
N ALA A 2 -7.69 -9.56 13.91
CA ALA A 2 -6.39 -8.99 13.50
C ALA A 2 -5.74 -9.75 12.33
N LEU A 3 -5.56 -11.07 12.45
CA LEU A 3 -4.99 -11.89 11.36
C LEU A 3 -5.82 -11.81 10.07
N ALA A 4 -7.15 -11.86 10.17
CA ALA A 4 -8.03 -11.72 9.01
C ALA A 4 -7.87 -10.35 8.34
N GLY A 5 -7.78 -9.27 9.14
CA GLY A 5 -7.51 -7.92 8.62
C GLY A 5 -6.17 -7.83 7.88
N GLY A 6 -5.12 -8.47 8.40
CA GLY A 6 -3.82 -8.55 7.73
C GLY A 6 -3.87 -9.32 6.41
N LEU A 7 -4.58 -10.45 6.36
CA LEU A 7 -4.78 -11.21 5.12
C LEU A 7 -5.61 -10.43 4.08
N LEU A 8 -6.63 -9.68 4.52
CA LEU A 8 -7.38 -8.78 3.64
C LEU A 8 -6.48 -7.68 3.05
N LEU A 9 -5.58 -7.10 3.85
CA LEU A 9 -4.56 -6.16 3.34
C LEU A 9 -3.65 -6.81 2.30
N ALA A 10 -3.19 -8.04 2.55
CA ALA A 10 -2.39 -8.77 1.55
C ALA A 10 -3.17 -9.01 0.26
N GLY A 11 -4.47 -9.31 0.37
CA GLY A 11 -5.36 -9.55 -0.77
C GLY A 11 -5.55 -8.34 -1.70
N ALA A 12 -5.22 -7.13 -1.25
CA ALA A 12 -5.27 -5.94 -2.09
C ALA A 12 -4.10 -5.85 -3.10
N PHE A 13 -3.05 -6.66 -2.93
CA PHE A 13 -1.82 -6.62 -3.73
C PHE A 13 -1.70 -7.80 -4.71
N PRO A 14 -0.72 -7.74 -5.66
CA PRO A 14 -0.51 -8.79 -6.66
C PRO A 14 -0.41 -10.19 -6.04
N ARG A 15 -0.89 -11.13 -6.70
CA ARG A 15 -1.40 -12.49 -6.57
C ARG A 15 -2.93 -12.50 -6.50
N TRP A 16 -3.55 -11.59 -5.75
CA TRP A 16 -5.01 -11.53 -5.62
C TRP A 16 -5.59 -10.26 -6.25
N SER A 17 -4.93 -9.11 -6.08
CA SER A 17 -5.27 -7.82 -6.71
C SER A 17 -6.72 -7.36 -6.50
N TYR A 18 -7.33 -7.70 -5.34
CA TYR A 18 -8.66 -7.20 -5.00
C TYR A 18 -8.57 -5.78 -4.44
N ALA A 19 -8.50 -4.78 -5.30
CA ALA A 19 -8.29 -3.36 -4.96
C ALA A 19 -9.26 -2.84 -3.87
N ALA A 20 -10.52 -3.33 -3.87
CA ALA A 20 -11.54 -2.96 -2.87
C ALA A 20 -11.13 -3.33 -1.43
N LEU A 21 -10.33 -4.38 -1.24
CA LEU A 21 -9.87 -4.78 0.08
C LEU A 21 -8.99 -3.72 0.72
N GLY A 22 -8.26 -2.95 -0.05
CA GLY A 22 -7.44 -1.84 0.46
C GLY A 22 -8.27 -0.73 1.14
N TRP A 23 -9.54 -0.55 0.74
CA TRP A 23 -10.45 0.41 1.35
C TRP A 23 -11.10 -0.08 2.64
N LEU A 24 -11.15 -1.39 2.87
CA LEU A 24 -11.85 -1.99 4.01
C LEU A 24 -10.89 -2.55 5.06
N ALA A 25 -9.78 -3.11 4.64
CA ALA A 25 -8.89 -3.84 5.52
C ALA A 25 -8.29 -2.99 6.66
N PRO A 26 -7.90 -1.71 6.47
CA PRO A 26 -7.45 -0.86 7.58
C PRO A 26 -8.50 -0.75 8.70
N ALA A 27 -9.80 -0.65 8.35
CA ALA A 27 -10.88 -0.63 9.32
C ALA A 27 -10.97 -1.95 10.10
N VAL A 28 -10.83 -3.10 9.42
CA VAL A 28 -10.88 -4.42 10.08
C VAL A 28 -9.70 -4.61 11.03
N VAL A 29 -8.49 -4.17 10.63
CA VAL A 29 -7.30 -4.21 11.48
C VAL A 29 -7.51 -3.33 12.72
N ALA A 30 -7.92 -2.08 12.54
CA ALA A 30 -8.17 -1.14 13.65
C ALA A 30 -9.31 -1.60 14.56
N ALA A 31 -10.38 -2.20 13.99
CA ALA A 31 -11.51 -2.75 14.74
C ALA A 31 -11.08 -3.83 15.74
N SER A 32 -10.05 -4.60 15.42
CA SER A 32 -9.53 -5.63 16.31
C SER A 32 -8.99 -5.09 17.64
N ALA A 33 -8.61 -3.80 17.66
CA ALA A 33 -8.04 -3.13 18.83
C ALA A 33 -9.03 -2.24 19.60
N ILE A 34 -10.31 -2.20 19.19
CA ILE A 34 -11.34 -1.45 19.90
C ILE A 34 -11.51 -2.04 21.30
N GLY A 35 -11.37 -1.19 22.33
CA GLY A 35 -11.46 -1.62 23.74
C GLY A 35 -10.20 -2.29 24.30
N ALA A 36 -9.18 -2.53 23.46
CA ALA A 36 -7.91 -3.08 23.91
C ALA A 36 -7.05 -2.03 24.66
N SER A 37 -6.18 -2.47 25.56
CA SER A 37 -5.13 -1.61 26.10
C SER A 37 -4.13 -1.22 24.99
N PRO A 38 -3.38 -0.12 25.15
CA PRO A 38 -2.38 0.30 24.14
C PRO A 38 -1.35 -0.81 23.81
N GLY A 39 -0.87 -1.53 24.81
CA GLY A 39 0.05 -2.65 24.59
C GLY A 39 -0.58 -3.82 23.83
N MET A 40 -1.85 -4.13 24.09
CA MET A 40 -2.60 -5.14 23.33
C MET A 40 -2.87 -4.68 21.90
N ALA A 41 -3.20 -3.39 21.69
CA ALA A 41 -3.38 -2.81 20.37
C ALA A 41 -2.12 -2.95 19.49
N PHE A 42 -0.94 -2.69 20.07
CA PHE A 42 0.34 -2.94 19.41
C PHE A 42 0.51 -4.40 18.98
N ARG A 43 0.23 -5.35 19.90
CA ARG A 43 0.33 -6.79 19.60
C ARG A 43 -0.65 -7.24 18.52
N LEU A 44 -1.87 -6.74 18.54
CA LEU A 44 -2.87 -7.05 17.51
C LEU A 44 -2.47 -6.45 16.15
N GLY A 45 -1.97 -5.22 16.13
CA GLY A 45 -1.41 -4.61 14.92
C GLY A 45 -0.20 -5.38 14.38
N TYR A 46 0.67 -5.88 15.29
CA TYR A 46 1.81 -6.72 14.92
C TYR A 46 1.37 -8.04 14.28
N ALA A 47 0.39 -8.71 14.88
CA ALA A 47 -0.16 -9.95 14.34
C ALA A 47 -0.81 -9.74 12.96
N ALA A 48 -1.55 -8.63 12.77
CA ALA A 48 -2.12 -8.27 11.48
C ALA A 48 -1.02 -7.98 10.44
N GLY A 49 0.00 -7.19 10.82
CA GLY A 49 1.13 -6.88 9.95
C GLY A 49 1.94 -8.12 9.57
N LEU A 50 2.15 -9.02 10.50
CA LEU A 50 2.85 -10.27 10.25
C LEU A 50 2.07 -11.15 9.26
N ALA A 51 0.76 -11.31 9.44
CA ALA A 51 -0.09 -12.04 8.50
C ALA A 51 -0.07 -11.42 7.11
N GLN A 52 -0.14 -10.08 7.03
CA GLN A 52 -0.02 -9.34 5.77
C GLN A 52 1.33 -9.59 5.09
N CYS A 53 2.44 -9.41 5.80
CA CYS A 53 3.77 -9.48 5.21
C CYS A 53 4.14 -10.91 4.79
N LEU A 54 3.83 -11.91 5.61
CA LEU A 54 4.05 -13.32 5.27
C LEU A 54 3.31 -13.72 3.99
N ALA A 55 2.07 -13.26 3.83
CA ALA A 55 1.29 -13.55 2.64
C ALA A 55 1.77 -12.72 1.41
N ALA A 56 1.91 -11.40 1.56
CA ALA A 56 2.23 -10.50 0.45
C ALA A 56 3.65 -10.68 -0.10
N PHE A 57 4.62 -11.06 0.75
CA PHE A 57 6.02 -11.24 0.35
C PHE A 57 6.43 -12.70 0.16
N SER A 58 5.47 -13.63 0.07
CA SER A 58 5.75 -15.06 -0.20
C SER A 58 6.48 -15.32 -1.53
N TRP A 59 6.50 -14.36 -2.45
CA TRP A 59 7.28 -14.43 -3.68
C TRP A 59 8.80 -14.45 -3.42
N LEU A 60 9.28 -13.97 -2.28
CA LEU A 60 10.69 -14.07 -1.88
C LEU A 60 11.17 -15.53 -1.77
N LEU A 61 10.26 -16.47 -1.50
CA LEU A 61 10.56 -17.90 -1.45
C LEU A 61 10.93 -18.49 -2.82
N LEU A 62 10.69 -17.76 -3.91
CA LEU A 62 11.06 -18.15 -5.27
C LEU A 62 12.53 -17.82 -5.62
N ILE A 63 13.23 -17.12 -4.73
CA ILE A 63 14.66 -16.80 -4.91
C ILE A 63 15.46 -18.12 -4.87
N PRO A 64 16.37 -18.36 -5.83
CA PRO A 64 17.11 -19.64 -5.95
C PRO A 64 18.23 -19.80 -4.90
N PHE A 65 17.94 -19.49 -3.66
CA PHE A 65 18.77 -19.69 -2.46
C PHE A 65 17.85 -20.02 -1.28
N PRO A 66 17.35 -21.26 -1.15
CA PRO A 66 16.22 -21.60 -0.29
C PRO A 66 16.39 -21.20 1.17
N ALA A 67 17.54 -21.49 1.79
CA ALA A 67 17.77 -21.13 3.21
C ALA A 67 17.79 -19.61 3.41
N GLY A 68 18.44 -18.86 2.53
CA GLY A 68 18.47 -17.39 2.58
C GLY A 68 17.13 -16.77 2.24
N ALA A 69 16.40 -17.32 1.27
CA ALA A 69 15.06 -16.89 0.91
C ALA A 69 14.09 -16.99 2.09
N VAL A 70 14.07 -18.13 2.78
CA VAL A 70 13.23 -18.33 3.97
C VAL A 70 13.63 -17.38 5.11
N ALA A 71 14.93 -17.32 5.41
CA ALA A 71 15.43 -16.44 6.47
C ALA A 71 15.13 -14.97 6.18
N GLY A 72 15.37 -14.50 4.95
CA GLY A 72 15.09 -13.14 4.51
C GLY A 72 13.59 -12.82 4.54
N TRP A 73 12.75 -13.71 4.05
CA TRP A 73 11.29 -13.56 4.09
C TRP A 73 10.77 -13.44 5.52
N LEU A 74 11.24 -14.29 6.45
CA LEU A 74 10.84 -14.22 7.84
C LEU A 74 11.36 -12.94 8.52
N ALA A 75 12.65 -12.63 8.40
CA ALA A 75 13.25 -11.45 9.01
C ALA A 75 12.60 -10.15 8.52
N LEU A 76 12.38 -10.04 7.21
CA LEU A 76 11.71 -8.90 6.60
C LEU A 76 10.26 -8.78 7.09
N SER A 77 9.51 -9.88 7.14
CA SER A 77 8.12 -9.89 7.61
C SER A 77 8.02 -9.47 9.08
N LEU A 78 8.91 -9.96 9.95
CA LEU A 78 8.99 -9.58 11.36
C LEU A 78 9.29 -8.09 11.53
N TYR A 79 10.23 -7.56 10.76
CA TYR A 79 10.57 -6.13 10.76
C TYR A 79 9.41 -5.26 10.25
N LEU A 80 8.84 -5.60 9.10
CA LEU A 80 7.79 -4.80 8.50
C LEU A 80 6.47 -4.82 9.29
N ALA A 81 6.20 -5.89 10.04
CA ALA A 81 5.04 -5.99 10.92
C ALA A 81 5.04 -4.92 12.03
N LEU A 82 6.18 -4.31 12.34
CA LEU A 82 6.29 -3.22 13.32
C LEU A 82 5.51 -1.96 12.87
N TYR A 83 5.39 -1.71 11.57
CA TYR A 83 4.69 -0.53 11.05
C TYR A 83 3.17 -0.59 11.26
N PRO A 84 2.45 -1.67 10.87
CA PRO A 84 1.06 -1.84 11.27
C PRO A 84 0.85 -1.89 12.79
N ALA A 85 1.80 -2.47 13.55
CA ALA A 85 1.76 -2.46 15.00
C ALA A 85 1.78 -1.04 15.58
N ALA A 86 2.72 -0.21 15.11
CA ALA A 86 2.83 1.18 15.50
C ALA A 86 1.57 1.97 15.08
N TRP A 87 1.06 1.73 13.87
CA TRP A 87 -0.16 2.40 13.39
C TRP A 87 -1.38 2.09 14.28
N VAL A 88 -1.64 0.82 14.58
CA VAL A 88 -2.78 0.41 15.43
C VAL A 88 -2.62 0.98 16.84
N TRP A 89 -1.39 0.97 17.37
CA TRP A 89 -1.09 1.58 18.68
C TRP A 89 -1.39 3.09 18.65
N MET A 90 -0.89 3.83 17.66
CA MET A 90 -1.13 5.28 17.50
C MET A 90 -2.62 5.58 17.35
N ALA A 91 -3.33 4.81 16.52
CA ALA A 91 -4.78 4.94 16.34
C ALA A 91 -5.53 4.71 17.67
N ARG A 92 -5.07 3.75 18.50
CA ARG A 92 -5.69 3.47 19.80
C ARG A 92 -5.40 4.54 20.84
N VAL A 93 -4.16 5.03 20.91
CA VAL A 93 -3.76 6.06 21.89
C VAL A 93 -4.39 7.43 21.57
N SER A 94 -4.51 7.76 20.29
CA SER A 94 -5.13 9.00 19.82
C SER A 94 -6.67 8.94 19.79
N MET A 95 -7.24 7.78 20.12
CA MET A 95 -8.70 7.62 20.16
C MET A 95 -9.29 8.58 21.19
N PRO A 96 -10.18 9.51 20.79
CA PRO A 96 -10.78 10.44 21.73
C PRO A 96 -11.49 9.71 22.86
N GLU A 97 -11.34 10.21 24.07
CA GLU A 97 -12.14 9.72 25.19
C GLU A 97 -13.63 10.03 24.94
N PRO A 98 -14.55 9.19 25.44
CA PRO A 98 -15.96 9.53 25.43
C PRO A 98 -16.15 10.87 26.11
N LEU A 99 -16.86 11.78 25.50
CA LEU A 99 -17.32 12.98 26.19
C LEU A 99 -18.03 12.48 27.46
N ALA A 100 -17.52 12.85 28.62
CA ALA A 100 -18.18 12.58 29.87
C ALA A 100 -19.57 13.24 29.79
N ASP A 101 -20.60 12.43 29.62
CA ASP A 101 -21.96 12.91 29.74
C ASP A 101 -22.12 13.45 31.19
N GLY A 102 -22.19 14.76 31.34
CA GLY A 102 -22.40 15.39 32.63
C GLY A 102 -23.69 14.99 33.33
N ASP A 103 -24.40 13.99 32.81
CA ASP A 103 -25.73 13.57 33.31
C ASP A 103 -25.95 12.07 33.15
N ARG A 104 -24.93 11.24 33.45
CA ARG A 104 -25.19 9.82 33.65
C ARG A 104 -25.63 9.61 35.09
N GLY A 105 -26.95 9.37 35.24
CA GLY A 105 -27.48 8.85 36.51
C GLY A 105 -26.64 7.63 36.95
N ALA A 106 -26.52 7.44 38.26
CA ALA A 106 -25.67 6.42 38.91
C ALA A 106 -25.89 4.95 38.48
N ASP A 107 -26.82 4.68 37.55
CA ASP A 107 -27.28 3.34 37.14
C ASP A 107 -26.83 2.93 35.72
N ALA A 108 -25.88 3.64 35.09
CA ALA A 108 -25.37 3.24 33.76
C ALA A 108 -24.48 1.99 33.87
N PRO A 109 -24.75 0.88 33.14
CA PRO A 109 -23.96 -0.33 33.23
C PRO A 109 -22.50 -0.10 32.85
N LEU A 110 -21.59 -0.53 33.75
CA LEU A 110 -20.14 -0.53 33.58
C LEU A 110 -19.77 -1.44 32.40
N GLY A 111 -19.80 -0.96 31.19
CA GLY A 111 -19.47 -1.78 30.00
C GLY A 111 -19.89 -1.19 28.65
N GLY A 112 -20.59 -0.08 28.65
CA GLY A 112 -20.99 0.61 27.44
C GLY A 112 -19.81 1.33 26.79
N GLY A 113 -19.21 0.69 25.78
CA GLY A 113 -17.99 1.08 25.12
C GLY A 113 -17.85 2.54 24.73
N ALA A 114 -16.67 3.02 24.99
CA ALA A 114 -16.14 4.37 24.82
C ALA A 114 -16.32 5.04 23.43
N CYS A 115 -16.82 4.33 22.43
CA CYS A 115 -16.89 4.81 21.06
C CYS A 115 -18.22 5.50 20.67
N SER A 116 -19.28 5.42 21.50
CA SER A 116 -20.62 5.86 21.13
C SER A 116 -20.92 7.34 21.36
N SER A 117 -20.16 8.02 22.21
CA SER A 117 -20.43 9.40 22.65
C SER A 117 -19.61 10.50 21.94
N TRP A 118 -18.77 10.15 20.95
CA TRP A 118 -17.96 11.15 20.25
C TRP A 118 -18.81 12.03 19.33
N GLY A 119 -18.59 13.33 19.39
CA GLY A 119 -19.13 14.24 18.39
C GLY A 119 -18.56 13.90 16.99
N TRP A 120 -19.33 14.20 15.95
CA TRP A 120 -18.93 13.96 14.55
C TRP A 120 -17.56 14.60 14.21
N ALA A 121 -17.27 15.79 14.73
CA ALA A 121 -16.01 16.50 14.50
C ALA A 121 -14.80 15.77 15.09
N ALA A 122 -14.91 15.22 16.30
CA ALA A 122 -13.87 14.40 16.91
C ALA A 122 -13.65 13.11 16.14
N SER A 123 -14.74 12.47 15.68
CA SER A 123 -14.69 11.26 14.85
C SER A 123 -14.00 11.50 13.52
N SER A 124 -14.33 12.59 12.82
CA SER A 124 -13.73 12.95 11.53
C SER A 124 -12.25 13.31 11.68
N ARG A 125 -11.89 14.06 12.72
CA ARG A 125 -10.48 14.39 13.01
C ARG A 125 -9.66 13.14 13.31
N TRP A 126 -10.19 12.25 14.14
CA TRP A 126 -9.51 11.00 14.45
C TRP A 126 -9.30 10.11 13.21
N ALA A 127 -10.30 9.99 12.33
CA ALA A 127 -10.18 9.24 11.09
C ALA A 127 -9.08 9.81 10.19
N ALA A 128 -9.04 11.13 10.01
CA ALA A 128 -7.99 11.80 9.24
C ALA A 128 -6.61 11.64 9.89
N GLN A 129 -6.52 11.76 11.22
CA GLN A 129 -5.28 11.56 11.97
C GLN A 129 -4.72 10.15 11.82
N CYS A 130 -5.57 9.11 11.82
CA CYS A 130 -5.15 7.74 11.54
C CYS A 130 -4.59 7.59 10.12
N ALA A 131 -5.15 8.30 9.13
CA ALA A 131 -4.64 8.32 7.77
C ALA A 131 -3.26 9.01 7.68
N PHE A 132 -3.05 10.12 8.40
CA PHE A 132 -1.74 10.75 8.51
C PHE A 132 -0.70 9.83 9.16
N TYR A 133 -1.05 9.11 10.21
CA TYR A 133 -0.15 8.14 10.83
C TYR A 133 0.24 7.03 9.85
N TRP A 134 -0.71 6.51 9.08
CA TRP A 134 -0.43 5.49 8.07
C TRP A 134 0.58 5.99 7.06
N VAL A 135 0.31 7.15 6.46
CA VAL A 135 1.20 7.74 5.44
C VAL A 135 2.58 8.06 6.02
N ALA A 136 2.65 8.62 7.22
CA ALA A 136 3.93 8.89 7.89
C ALA A 136 4.76 7.61 8.04
N LEU A 137 4.12 6.52 8.47
CA LEU A 137 4.78 5.22 8.62
C LEU A 137 5.18 4.60 7.27
N GLU A 138 4.38 4.75 6.20
CA GLU A 138 4.78 4.36 4.85
C GLU A 138 6.02 5.14 4.38
N MET A 139 6.05 6.46 4.64
CA MET A 139 7.20 7.31 4.29
C MET A 139 8.46 6.96 5.08
N VAL A 140 8.33 6.64 6.37
CA VAL A 140 9.44 6.14 7.21
C VAL A 140 9.94 4.80 6.69
N ARG A 141 9.03 3.86 6.43
CA ARG A 141 9.36 2.54 5.87
C ARG A 141 10.10 2.62 4.55
N ALA A 142 9.75 3.59 3.72
CA ALA A 142 10.37 3.78 2.42
C ALA A 142 11.82 4.31 2.50
N ARG A 143 12.29 4.74 3.69
CA ARG A 143 13.62 5.35 3.87
C ARG A 143 14.48 4.71 4.95
N LEU A 144 13.85 4.17 6.00
CA LEU A 144 14.57 3.61 7.15
C LEU A 144 15.26 2.30 6.78
N LEU A 145 16.51 2.10 7.23
CA LEU A 145 17.35 0.90 6.96
C LEU A 145 17.43 0.59 5.45
N THR A 146 17.89 1.56 4.66
CA THR A 146 17.95 1.56 3.18
C THR A 146 16.60 1.71 2.48
N GLY A 147 15.50 1.56 3.22
CA GLY A 147 14.14 1.68 2.74
C GLY A 147 13.56 0.40 2.11
N PHE A 148 12.27 0.19 2.32
CA PHE A 148 11.52 -0.87 1.66
C PHE A 148 10.17 -0.32 1.18
N PRO A 149 10.14 0.40 0.04
CA PRO A 149 8.94 1.06 -0.48
C PRO A 149 7.96 0.11 -1.18
N TRP A 150 8.00 -1.19 -0.86
CA TRP A 150 7.15 -2.21 -1.48
C TRP A 150 5.72 -2.17 -0.93
N ASN A 151 4.75 -2.34 -1.81
CA ASN A 151 3.33 -2.41 -1.47
C ASN A 151 2.83 -1.22 -0.60
N PRO A 152 3.04 0.06 -1.00
CA PRO A 152 2.27 1.14 -0.39
C PRO A 152 0.79 0.92 -0.69
N LEU A 153 -0.09 1.24 0.27
CA LEU A 153 -1.52 0.91 0.16
C LEU A 153 -2.15 1.51 -1.11
N GLY A 154 -1.81 2.76 -1.43
CA GLY A 154 -2.29 3.42 -2.65
C GLY A 154 -1.87 2.73 -3.94
N GLY A 155 -0.77 1.97 -3.93
CA GLY A 155 -0.33 1.17 -5.09
C GLY A 155 -1.31 0.06 -5.49
N SER A 156 -2.15 -0.40 -4.56
CA SER A 156 -3.20 -1.38 -4.86
C SER A 156 -4.30 -0.85 -5.81
N GLN A 157 -4.34 0.47 -6.04
CA GLN A 157 -5.36 1.13 -6.88
C GLN A 157 -4.89 1.41 -8.31
N PHE A 158 -3.84 0.76 -8.78
CA PHE A 158 -3.19 1.06 -10.08
C PHE A 158 -4.14 0.97 -11.29
N GLU A 159 -5.19 0.16 -11.22
CA GLU A 159 -6.21 0.04 -12.27
C GLU A 159 -7.26 1.16 -12.23
N MET A 160 -7.37 1.90 -11.12
CA MET A 160 -8.33 3.00 -10.99
C MET A 160 -7.77 4.29 -11.59
N LEU A 161 -7.65 4.33 -12.91
CA LEU A 161 -6.96 5.37 -13.68
C LEU A 161 -7.37 6.79 -13.29
N SER A 162 -8.65 7.04 -13.03
CA SER A 162 -9.13 8.36 -12.60
C SER A 162 -8.62 8.75 -11.22
N LEU A 163 -8.62 7.83 -10.27
CA LEU A 163 -8.17 8.08 -8.90
C LEU A 163 -6.66 8.32 -8.85
N ILE A 164 -5.88 7.50 -9.56
CA ILE A 164 -4.41 7.57 -9.49
C ILE A 164 -3.82 8.85 -10.10
N GLN A 165 -4.61 9.65 -10.85
CA GLN A 165 -4.14 10.94 -11.37
C GLN A 165 -3.70 11.90 -10.26
N VAL A 166 -4.25 11.79 -9.05
CA VAL A 166 -3.83 12.60 -7.90
C VAL A 166 -2.38 12.35 -7.50
N ALA A 167 -1.83 11.19 -7.84
CA ALA A 167 -0.43 10.86 -7.56
C ALA A 167 0.57 11.81 -8.25
N ALA A 168 0.15 12.54 -9.29
CA ALA A 168 0.98 13.57 -9.93
C ALA A 168 1.38 14.70 -8.97
N TRP A 169 0.59 14.95 -7.91
CA TRP A 169 0.85 15.99 -6.90
C TRP A 169 1.26 15.42 -5.55
N THR A 170 0.72 14.29 -5.17
CA THR A 170 0.85 13.74 -3.81
C THR A 170 1.70 12.47 -3.75
N GLY A 171 2.11 11.94 -4.91
CA GLY A 171 2.64 10.59 -5.00
C GLY A 171 1.57 9.54 -4.60
N VAL A 172 1.98 8.30 -4.47
CA VAL A 172 1.14 7.19 -4.01
C VAL A 172 0.57 7.40 -2.60
N TYR A 173 1.22 8.24 -1.82
CA TYR A 173 0.87 8.53 -0.42
C TYR A 173 -0.48 9.22 -0.27
N GLY A 174 -0.85 10.11 -1.20
CA GLY A 174 -2.17 10.75 -1.19
C GLY A 174 -3.30 9.75 -1.40
N ILE A 175 -3.07 8.73 -2.23
CA ILE A 175 -4.05 7.65 -2.44
C ILE A 175 -4.16 6.81 -1.17
N SER A 176 -3.03 6.42 -0.55
CA SER A 176 -3.01 5.73 0.75
C SER A 176 -3.78 6.51 1.81
N PHE A 177 -3.58 7.84 1.86
CA PHE A 177 -4.30 8.73 2.78
C PHE A 177 -5.81 8.64 2.60
N LEU A 178 -6.29 8.78 1.37
CA LEU A 178 -7.73 8.76 1.06
C LEU A 178 -8.36 7.42 1.44
N MET A 179 -7.68 6.32 1.14
CA MET A 179 -8.14 4.97 1.46
C MET A 179 -8.28 4.77 2.96
N VAL A 180 -7.24 5.12 3.73
CA VAL A 180 -7.27 4.94 5.19
C VAL A 180 -8.26 5.90 5.84
N TRP A 181 -8.35 7.16 5.37
CA TRP A 181 -9.33 8.12 5.88
C TRP A 181 -10.77 7.61 5.71
N PHE A 182 -11.11 7.15 4.51
CA PHE A 182 -12.41 6.53 4.25
C PHE A 182 -12.64 5.30 5.13
N SER A 183 -11.65 4.41 5.20
CA SER A 183 -11.72 3.17 5.99
C SER A 183 -11.98 3.45 7.48
N MET A 184 -11.28 4.42 8.06
CA MET A 184 -11.46 4.79 9.47
C MET A 184 -12.77 5.53 9.73
N ALA A 185 -13.23 6.34 8.78
CA ALA A 185 -14.56 6.95 8.83
C ALA A 185 -15.66 5.87 8.80
N LEU A 186 -15.51 4.86 7.94
CA LEU A 186 -16.42 3.72 7.88
C LEU A 186 -16.43 2.91 9.18
N LEU A 187 -15.25 2.63 9.75
CA LEU A 187 -15.14 1.97 11.05
C LEU A 187 -15.91 2.73 12.13
N ARG A 188 -15.76 4.06 12.14
CA ARG A 188 -16.42 4.91 13.13
C ARG A 188 -17.94 4.85 13.01
N VAL A 189 -18.46 4.86 11.79
CA VAL A 189 -19.89 4.71 11.53
C VAL A 189 -20.38 3.32 11.94
N ALA A 190 -19.68 2.26 11.54
CA ALA A 190 -20.05 0.89 11.90
C ALA A 190 -20.07 0.67 13.43
N ALA A 191 -19.08 1.20 14.15
CA ALA A 191 -19.03 1.13 15.60
C ALA A 191 -20.15 1.93 16.29
N GLY A 192 -20.63 3.02 15.66
CA GLY A 192 -21.77 3.80 16.13
C GLY A 192 -23.12 3.14 15.86
N TRP A 193 -23.24 2.45 14.73
CA TRP A 193 -24.50 1.79 14.32
C TRP A 193 -24.91 0.66 15.26
N THR A 194 -23.97 -0.06 15.83
CA THR A 194 -24.25 -1.22 16.70
C THR A 194 -24.70 -0.86 18.10
N ARG A 195 -24.68 0.43 18.51
CA ARG A 195 -24.86 0.82 19.93
C ARG A 195 -25.94 1.85 20.22
N ASP A 196 -26.41 2.58 19.22
CA ASP A 196 -27.52 3.53 19.38
C ASP A 196 -28.07 3.91 18.00
N ALA A 197 -29.40 4.13 17.93
CA ALA A 197 -30.08 4.64 16.74
C ALA A 197 -29.66 6.12 16.49
N ARG A 198 -28.38 6.34 16.11
CA ARG A 198 -27.85 7.66 15.90
C ARG A 198 -28.42 8.32 14.66
N SER A 199 -28.65 9.59 14.81
CA SER A 199 -29.08 10.49 13.77
C SER A 199 -28.26 10.25 12.48
N TRP A 200 -28.94 9.95 11.36
CA TRP A 200 -28.42 9.94 10.00
C TRP A 200 -27.43 11.10 9.72
N ARG A 201 -27.68 12.25 10.32
CA ARG A 201 -26.81 13.44 10.23
C ARG A 201 -25.38 13.17 10.70
N SER A 202 -25.20 12.39 11.79
CA SER A 202 -23.84 12.07 12.30
C SER A 202 -23.10 11.10 11.38
N VAL A 203 -23.81 10.14 10.78
CA VAL A 203 -23.25 9.21 9.79
C VAL A 203 -22.76 9.97 8.57
N VAL A 204 -23.63 10.84 8.03
CA VAL A 204 -23.30 11.68 6.86
C VAL A 204 -22.12 12.59 7.18
N ALA A 205 -22.11 13.26 8.34
CA ALA A 205 -21.04 14.19 8.71
C ALA A 205 -19.66 13.54 8.81
N VAL A 206 -19.56 12.25 9.13
CA VAL A 206 -18.28 11.53 9.23
C VAL A 206 -17.84 10.95 7.88
N LEU A 207 -18.76 10.40 7.09
CA LEU A 207 -18.43 9.77 5.79
C LEU A 207 -18.38 10.78 4.64
N TYR A 208 -19.17 11.86 4.70
CA TYR A 208 -19.26 12.81 3.61
C TYR A 208 -17.91 13.43 3.21
N PRO A 209 -17.05 13.92 4.15
CA PRO A 209 -15.78 14.51 3.76
C PRO A 209 -14.86 13.58 2.96
N PRO A 210 -14.51 12.35 3.42
CA PRO A 210 -13.65 11.47 2.64
C PRO A 210 -14.30 11.05 1.32
N VAL A 211 -15.61 10.79 1.29
CA VAL A 211 -16.32 10.42 0.04
C VAL A 211 -16.29 11.58 -0.94
N LEU A 212 -16.59 12.81 -0.49
CA LEU A 212 -16.55 13.99 -1.35
C LEU A 212 -15.17 14.20 -1.96
N VAL A 213 -14.10 14.06 -1.16
CA VAL A 213 -12.73 14.23 -1.67
C VAL A 213 -12.39 13.13 -2.67
N VAL A 214 -12.73 11.86 -2.41
CA VAL A 214 -12.50 10.76 -3.34
C VAL A 214 -13.24 10.99 -4.67
N VAL A 215 -14.50 11.42 -4.61
CA VAL A 215 -15.30 11.74 -5.80
C VAL A 215 -14.69 12.92 -6.57
N ALA A 216 -14.33 14.01 -5.87
CA ALA A 216 -13.73 15.19 -6.50
C ALA A 216 -12.39 14.87 -7.18
N VAL A 217 -11.52 14.13 -6.48
CA VAL A 217 -10.23 13.68 -7.02
C VAL A 217 -10.41 12.78 -8.23
N SER A 218 -11.35 11.82 -8.17
CA SER A 218 -11.65 10.92 -9.29
C SER A 218 -12.25 11.67 -10.48
N ALA A 219 -13.15 12.62 -10.23
CA ALA A 219 -13.73 13.47 -11.28
C ALA A 219 -12.65 14.34 -11.94
N GLY A 220 -11.78 14.97 -11.14
CA GLY A 220 -10.65 15.75 -11.66
C GLY A 220 -9.67 14.90 -12.47
N GLY A 221 -9.39 13.68 -12.01
CA GLY A 221 -8.55 12.73 -12.73
C GLY A 221 -9.19 12.24 -14.04
N PHE A 222 -10.49 11.99 -14.04
CA PHE A 222 -11.23 11.67 -15.27
C PHE A 222 -11.15 12.82 -16.28
N TYR A 223 -11.37 14.06 -15.84
CA TYR A 223 -11.24 15.26 -16.66
C TYR A 223 -9.83 15.38 -17.27
N ARG A 224 -8.80 15.10 -16.48
CA ARG A 224 -7.40 15.12 -16.91
C ARG A 224 -7.13 14.07 -18.00
N ILE A 225 -7.66 12.86 -17.85
CA ILE A 225 -7.51 11.79 -18.84
C ILE A 225 -8.21 12.17 -20.15
N MET A 226 -9.44 12.68 -20.07
CA MET A 226 -10.22 13.08 -21.25
C MET A 226 -9.63 14.30 -21.97
N GLY A 227 -9.02 15.22 -21.24
CA GLY A 227 -8.36 16.41 -21.77
C GLY A 227 -6.91 16.19 -22.23
N PHE A 228 -6.39 14.96 -22.13
CA PHE A 228 -5.03 14.68 -22.57
C PHE A 228 -4.95 14.81 -24.10
N PRO A 229 -4.06 15.67 -24.64
CA PRO A 229 -4.02 15.92 -26.07
C PRO A 229 -3.64 14.64 -26.82
N ALA A 230 -4.58 14.13 -27.60
CA ALA A 230 -4.29 13.13 -28.61
C ALA A 230 -3.54 13.83 -29.74
N GLY A 231 -2.26 13.59 -29.93
CA GLY A 231 -1.59 14.20 -31.07
C GLY A 231 -0.10 14.46 -30.90
N THR A 232 0.52 13.81 -29.95
CA THR A 232 1.98 13.70 -29.95
C THR A 232 2.40 12.67 -31.01
N ARG A 233 3.50 12.96 -31.71
CA ARG A 233 4.11 12.01 -32.64
C ARG A 233 4.23 10.64 -31.97
N PRO A 234 3.70 9.56 -32.55
CA PRO A 234 3.88 8.22 -31.99
C PRO A 234 5.38 7.89 -31.95
N LEU A 235 5.84 7.42 -30.80
CA LEU A 235 7.20 6.94 -30.60
C LEU A 235 7.20 5.41 -30.73
N SER A 236 7.94 4.90 -31.71
CA SER A 236 8.12 3.45 -31.88
C SER A 236 9.22 2.96 -30.95
N MET A 237 8.88 1.99 -30.08
CA MET A 237 9.86 1.42 -29.15
C MET A 237 10.00 -0.09 -29.37
N ALA A 238 11.23 -0.55 -29.49
CA ALA A 238 11.56 -1.97 -29.48
C ALA A 238 11.99 -2.38 -28.05
N LEU A 239 11.21 -3.24 -27.41
CA LEU A 239 11.49 -3.76 -26.06
C LEU A 239 12.12 -5.15 -26.19
N VAL A 240 13.39 -5.28 -25.82
CA VAL A 240 14.11 -6.54 -25.90
C VAL A 240 13.97 -7.32 -24.59
N GLN A 241 13.33 -8.48 -24.63
CA GLN A 241 13.12 -9.35 -23.48
C GLN A 241 13.73 -10.74 -23.68
N PRO A 242 14.93 -11.01 -23.16
CA PRO A 242 15.62 -12.29 -23.36
C PRO A 242 15.00 -13.46 -22.59
N SER A 243 14.08 -13.22 -21.65
CA SER A 243 13.35 -14.25 -20.86
C SER A 243 14.26 -15.29 -20.21
N LEU A 244 15.35 -14.83 -19.60
CA LEU A 244 16.34 -15.70 -18.96
C LEU A 244 15.82 -16.32 -17.67
N ALA A 245 16.14 -17.58 -17.42
CA ALA A 245 15.89 -18.21 -16.13
C ALA A 245 16.69 -17.51 -15.03
N GLN A 246 16.06 -17.29 -13.85
CA GLN A 246 16.68 -16.57 -12.73
C GLN A 246 18.01 -17.20 -12.26
N SER A 247 18.13 -18.51 -12.35
CA SER A 247 19.36 -19.24 -12.02
C SER A 247 20.55 -18.88 -12.94
N LEU A 248 20.27 -18.48 -14.19
CA LEU A 248 21.30 -18.10 -15.16
C LEU A 248 21.70 -16.64 -15.07
N ILE A 249 20.85 -15.79 -14.47
CA ILE A 249 21.12 -14.34 -14.39
C ILE A 249 22.40 -14.05 -13.59
N TRP A 250 22.66 -14.82 -12.55
CA TRP A 250 23.79 -14.64 -11.64
C TRP A 250 24.98 -15.59 -11.93
N ASP A 251 24.89 -16.43 -12.95
CA ASP A 251 26.04 -17.27 -13.34
C ASP A 251 27.02 -16.45 -14.18
N ALA A 252 28.19 -16.22 -13.61
CA ALA A 252 29.26 -15.46 -14.28
C ALA A 252 29.76 -16.16 -15.58
N LYS A 253 29.66 -17.48 -15.66
CA LYS A 253 30.09 -18.24 -16.85
C LYS A 253 29.18 -18.00 -18.05
N GLU A 254 27.91 -17.72 -17.79
CA GLU A 254 26.89 -17.46 -18.83
C GLU A 254 26.83 -15.99 -19.24
N SER A 255 27.61 -15.10 -18.60
CA SER A 255 27.56 -13.65 -18.84
C SER A 255 27.76 -13.29 -20.32
N THR A 256 28.74 -13.90 -20.97
CA THR A 256 29.03 -13.64 -22.38
C THR A 256 27.91 -14.14 -23.29
N ASN A 257 27.43 -15.36 -23.05
CA ASN A 257 26.35 -15.96 -23.84
C ASN A 257 25.06 -15.15 -23.72
N ARG A 258 24.74 -14.68 -22.52
CA ARG A 258 23.56 -13.82 -22.26
C ARG A 258 23.66 -12.49 -23.01
N PHE A 259 24.84 -11.88 -23.01
CA PHE A 259 25.04 -10.60 -23.71
C PHE A 259 24.97 -10.78 -25.23
N HIS A 260 25.55 -11.84 -25.78
CA HIS A 260 25.42 -12.17 -27.21
C HIS A 260 23.96 -12.45 -27.60
N GLY A 261 23.22 -13.18 -26.78
CA GLY A 261 21.79 -13.41 -27.01
C GLY A 261 20.97 -12.10 -26.99
N LEU A 262 21.30 -11.18 -26.09
CA LEU A 262 20.67 -9.87 -26.03
C LEU A 262 20.95 -9.04 -27.29
N LEU A 263 22.21 -9.05 -27.77
CA LEU A 263 22.60 -8.34 -29.00
C LEU A 263 21.90 -8.91 -30.22
N GLU A 264 21.78 -10.24 -30.31
CA GLU A 264 21.08 -10.90 -31.41
C GLU A 264 19.59 -10.56 -31.43
N LEU A 265 18.91 -10.61 -30.28
CA LEU A 265 17.52 -10.15 -30.14
C LEU A 265 17.38 -8.67 -30.50
N SER A 266 18.37 -7.85 -30.14
CA SER A 266 18.37 -6.41 -30.48
C SER A 266 18.48 -6.20 -32.00
N ARG A 267 19.33 -6.97 -32.69
CA ARG A 267 19.42 -6.91 -34.17
C ARG A 267 18.11 -7.33 -34.83
N GLN A 268 17.46 -8.39 -34.31
CA GLN A 268 16.15 -8.83 -34.81
C GLN A 268 15.07 -7.76 -34.56
N ALA A 269 15.06 -7.14 -33.39
CA ALA A 269 14.12 -6.07 -33.06
C ALA A 269 14.29 -4.81 -33.94
N LEU A 270 15.52 -4.51 -34.35
CA LEU A 270 15.86 -3.39 -35.24
C LEU A 270 15.68 -3.69 -36.73
N ALA A 271 15.26 -4.92 -37.08
CA ALA A 271 14.81 -5.21 -38.47
C ALA A 271 13.57 -4.39 -38.85
N GLU A 272 12.77 -3.97 -37.86
CA GLU A 272 11.72 -2.99 -38.02
C GLU A 272 12.18 -1.61 -37.49
N PRO A 273 11.77 -0.49 -38.11
CA PRO A 273 12.19 0.84 -37.67
C PRO A 273 11.66 1.15 -36.26
N ALA A 274 12.56 1.39 -35.33
CA ALA A 274 12.23 1.83 -33.98
C ALA A 274 13.00 3.11 -33.63
N ASP A 275 12.33 4.07 -32.97
CA ASP A 275 12.97 5.29 -32.50
C ASP A 275 13.83 5.04 -31.26
N VAL A 276 13.45 4.05 -30.44
CA VAL A 276 14.13 3.70 -29.19
C VAL A 276 14.19 2.20 -29.00
N LEU A 277 15.39 1.70 -28.64
CA LEU A 277 15.61 0.33 -28.20
C LEU A 277 15.77 0.30 -26.69
N VAL A 278 14.99 -0.52 -26.00
CA VAL A 278 15.02 -0.63 -24.53
C VAL A 278 15.46 -2.02 -24.11
N TRP A 279 16.49 -2.06 -23.28
CA TRP A 279 16.99 -3.29 -22.67
C TRP A 279 16.47 -3.46 -21.24
N PRO A 280 16.37 -4.69 -20.71
CA PRO A 280 15.97 -4.95 -19.34
C PRO A 280 17.04 -4.49 -18.33
N GLU A 281 16.67 -4.43 -17.05
CA GLU A 281 17.61 -4.20 -15.95
C GLU A 281 18.73 -5.24 -15.95
N ALA A 282 19.93 -4.83 -15.59
CA ALA A 282 21.13 -5.69 -15.54
C ALA A 282 21.48 -6.40 -16.87
N ALA A 283 21.09 -5.81 -18.01
CA ALA A 283 21.31 -6.38 -19.34
C ALA A 283 22.82 -6.49 -19.68
N VAL A 284 23.65 -5.54 -19.21
CA VAL A 284 25.08 -5.51 -19.46
C VAL A 284 25.83 -6.16 -18.30
N PRO A 285 26.67 -7.20 -18.56
CA PRO A 285 27.31 -7.98 -17.50
C PRO A 285 28.46 -7.26 -16.79
N THR A 286 28.91 -6.11 -17.31
CA THR A 286 30.03 -5.32 -16.75
C THR A 286 29.63 -3.87 -16.57
N VAL A 287 30.28 -3.18 -15.61
CA VAL A 287 30.07 -1.76 -15.38
C VAL A 287 30.60 -0.97 -16.59
N LEU A 288 29.73 -0.21 -17.25
CA LEU A 288 30.11 0.71 -18.33
C LEU A 288 31.12 1.74 -17.78
N GLY A 289 32.34 1.66 -18.19
CA GLY A 289 33.47 2.50 -17.71
C GLY A 289 34.68 1.71 -17.25
N TYR A 290 34.51 0.40 -16.95
CA TYR A 290 35.63 -0.52 -16.72
C TYR A 290 35.91 -1.45 -17.92
N ALA A 291 35.17 -1.28 -18.99
CA ALA A 291 35.33 -2.07 -20.21
C ALA A 291 36.53 -1.56 -21.06
N GLY A 292 37.73 -1.63 -20.51
CA GLY A 292 38.97 -1.47 -21.28
C GLY A 292 39.17 -2.61 -22.31
N GLY A 293 38.15 -3.07 -22.96
CA GLY A 293 38.19 -4.18 -23.92
C GLY A 293 36.90 -4.49 -24.68
N LEU A 294 35.77 -3.88 -24.33
CA LEU A 294 34.56 -4.03 -25.13
C LEU A 294 34.46 -2.93 -26.17
N THR A 295 35.05 -3.15 -27.33
CA THR A 295 34.64 -2.45 -28.55
C THR A 295 33.22 -2.91 -28.88
N LEU A 296 32.24 -2.02 -28.66
CA LEU A 296 30.91 -2.21 -29.25
C LEU A 296 31.08 -2.23 -30.76
N PRO A 297 30.51 -3.21 -31.47
CA PRO A 297 30.57 -3.28 -32.92
C PRO A 297 29.82 -2.12 -33.57
#